data_1bd5ae5b805d83f76911ac797a7fe42e
#
_entry.id   1bd5ae5b805d83f76911ac797a7fe42e
#
_cell.length_a   1.000
_cell.length_b   1.000
_cell.length_c   1.000
_cell.angle_alpha   90.00
_cell.angle_beta   90.00
_cell.angle_gamma   90.00
#
_symmetry.space_group_name_H-M   'P 1'
#
loop_
_entity.id
_entity.type
_entity.pdbx_description
1 polymer ?
#
loop_
_entity_poly.entity_id
_entity_poly.type
_entity_poly.pdbx_seq_one_letter_code
_entity_poly.pdbx_strand_id
1 'polypeptide(L)'
;MLGSTRLETVVVVHCNHANELDDGVARALRSLRPRVGALLNQSVLLHGVNDSVDALANLSERLFECGVLPYYLHLLDAVAGAAHFDVDADVGREIVAQLRARLPGYLVPRLVRETPGDLSKTLIG
;
A
#
# COMPACT_ATOMS: atom_id res chain seq x y z
N MET A 1 -13.48 -28.66 1.72
CA MET A 1 -12.07 -28.73 1.29
C MET A 1 -11.23 -27.70 2.02
N LEU A 2 -10.25 -28.19 2.76
CA LEU A 2 -9.44 -27.30 3.59
C LEU A 2 -8.60 -26.31 2.80
N GLY A 3 -8.09 -26.73 1.65
CA GLY A 3 -7.32 -25.86 0.79
C GLY A 3 -8.14 -24.69 0.26
N SER A 4 -9.40 -24.93 -0.12
CA SER A 4 -10.29 -23.89 -0.59
C SER A 4 -10.54 -22.84 0.49
N THR A 5 -10.78 -23.28 1.72
CA THR A 5 -11.03 -22.37 2.84
C THR A 5 -9.82 -21.45 3.07
N ARG A 6 -8.61 -21.97 3.03
CA ARG A 6 -7.40 -21.16 3.20
C ARG A 6 -7.23 -20.15 2.06
N LEU A 7 -7.51 -20.58 0.83
CA LEU A 7 -7.34 -19.72 -0.36
C LEU A 7 -8.35 -18.58 -0.42
N GLU A 8 -9.44 -18.67 0.31
CA GLU A 8 -10.42 -17.59 0.37
C GLU A 8 -10.04 -16.48 1.35
N THR A 9 -9.05 -16.72 2.20
CA THR A 9 -8.62 -15.74 3.20
C THR A 9 -7.74 -14.67 2.54
N VAL A 10 -8.06 -13.41 2.79
CA VAL A 10 -7.24 -12.28 2.37
C VAL A 10 -6.71 -11.59 3.61
N VAL A 11 -5.39 -11.41 3.66
CA VAL A 11 -4.73 -10.73 4.77
C VAL A 11 -4.22 -9.39 4.28
N VAL A 12 -4.49 -8.33 5.03
CA VAL A 12 -4.07 -6.96 4.70
C VAL A 12 -3.03 -6.52 5.72
N VAL A 13 -1.89 -6.06 5.24
CA VAL A 13 -0.84 -5.48 6.06
C VAL A 13 -0.76 -3.98 5.82
N HIS A 14 -0.14 -3.26 6.75
CA HIS A 14 -0.06 -1.79 6.70
C HIS A 14 1.40 -1.37 6.80
N CYS A 15 2.06 -1.25 5.66
CA CYS A 15 3.44 -0.79 5.59
C CYS A 15 3.50 0.49 4.75
N ASN A 16 4.19 1.50 5.26
CA ASN A 16 4.32 2.80 4.61
C ASN A 16 5.68 3.02 3.97
N HIS A 17 6.67 2.23 4.33
CA HIS A 17 8.02 2.39 3.84
C HIS A 17 8.74 1.05 3.79
N ALA A 18 9.65 0.89 2.82
CA ALA A 18 10.40 -0.36 2.65
C ALA A 18 11.22 -0.75 3.89
N ASN A 19 11.64 0.23 4.68
CA ASN A 19 12.41 -0.02 5.90
C ASN A 19 11.64 -0.81 6.96
N GLU A 20 10.31 -0.83 6.87
CA GLU A 20 9.47 -1.64 7.78
C GLU A 20 9.53 -3.13 7.45
N LEU A 21 10.05 -3.48 6.28
CA LEU A 21 10.07 -4.85 5.78
C LEU A 21 11.48 -5.43 5.88
N ASP A 22 11.94 -5.62 7.11
CA ASP A 22 13.25 -6.25 7.36
C ASP A 22 13.20 -7.75 7.05
N ASP A 23 14.34 -8.42 7.16
CA ASP A 23 14.44 -9.83 6.79
C ASP A 23 13.54 -10.74 7.62
N GLY A 24 13.34 -10.41 8.90
CA GLY A 24 12.45 -11.17 9.77
C GLY A 24 11.01 -11.05 9.34
N VAL A 25 10.55 -9.84 9.05
CA VAL A 25 9.21 -9.59 8.55
C VAL A 25 9.02 -10.25 7.19
N ALA A 26 10.01 -10.13 6.31
CA ALA A 26 9.95 -10.74 4.99
C ALA A 26 9.78 -12.26 5.07
N ARG A 27 10.55 -12.92 5.96
CA ARG A 27 10.40 -14.37 6.15
C ARG A 27 9.04 -14.75 6.67
N ALA A 28 8.50 -13.97 7.63
CA ALA A 28 7.18 -14.23 8.19
C ALA A 28 6.09 -14.12 7.13
N LEU A 29 6.16 -13.08 6.29
CA LEU A 29 5.19 -12.88 5.22
C LEU A 29 5.28 -13.96 4.14
N ARG A 30 6.48 -14.34 3.74
CA ARG A 30 6.66 -15.42 2.76
C ARG A 30 6.14 -16.75 3.29
N SER A 31 6.30 -16.98 4.58
CA SER A 31 5.78 -18.18 5.23
C SER A 31 4.25 -18.19 5.26
N LEU A 32 3.65 -17.02 5.41
CA LEU A 32 2.19 -16.88 5.43
C LEU A 32 1.58 -16.99 4.04
N ARG A 33 2.28 -16.53 3.01
CA ARG A 33 1.73 -16.39 1.65
C ARG A 33 1.05 -17.67 1.12
N PRO A 34 1.65 -18.86 1.21
CA PRO A 34 0.99 -20.07 0.70
C PRO A 34 -0.22 -20.52 1.50
N ARG A 35 -0.46 -19.94 2.67
CA ARG A 35 -1.57 -20.31 3.55
C ARG A 35 -2.82 -19.48 3.34
N VAL A 36 -2.73 -18.42 2.54
CA VAL A 36 -3.83 -17.47 2.33
C VAL A 36 -4.06 -17.26 0.85
N GLY A 37 -5.22 -16.72 0.50
CA GLY A 37 -5.57 -16.44 -0.89
C GLY A 37 -4.79 -15.26 -1.45
N ALA A 38 -4.55 -14.25 -0.64
CA ALA A 38 -3.78 -13.07 -1.03
C ALA A 38 -3.23 -12.35 0.18
N LEU A 39 -2.07 -11.70 -0.02
CA LEU A 39 -1.51 -10.73 0.92
C LEU A 39 -1.51 -9.38 0.21
N LEU A 40 -2.19 -8.41 0.80
CA LEU A 40 -2.33 -7.08 0.23
C LEU A 40 -1.80 -6.04 1.20
N ASN A 41 -1.27 -4.94 0.68
CA ASN A 41 -0.79 -3.84 1.51
C ASN A 41 -1.64 -2.60 1.32
N GLN A 42 -1.91 -1.92 2.42
CA GLN A 42 -2.46 -0.57 2.42
C GLN A 42 -1.43 0.35 3.06
N SER A 43 -1.04 1.38 2.34
CA SER A 43 -0.11 2.40 2.84
C SER A 43 -0.82 3.74 2.90
N VAL A 44 -0.24 4.65 3.67
CA VAL A 44 -0.70 6.04 3.78
C VAL A 44 0.39 6.92 3.19
N LEU A 45 0.01 7.85 2.31
CA LEU A 45 0.95 8.81 1.73
C LEU A 45 1.23 9.91 2.75
N LEU A 46 2.48 9.98 3.20
CA LEU A 46 2.89 10.85 4.30
C LEU A 46 4.01 11.77 3.85
N HIS A 47 3.82 13.07 4.04
CA HIS A 47 4.81 14.08 3.71
C HIS A 47 6.10 13.84 4.50
N GLY A 48 7.23 13.85 3.79
CA GLY A 48 8.54 13.66 4.41
C GLY A 48 8.89 12.21 4.74
N VAL A 49 7.99 11.26 4.51
CA VAL A 49 8.22 9.84 4.81
C VAL A 49 8.30 9.02 3.53
N ASN A 50 7.26 9.06 2.70
CA ASN A 50 7.19 8.25 1.50
C ASN A 50 6.62 9.01 0.30
N ASP A 51 6.62 10.33 0.33
CA ASP A 51 6.03 11.16 -0.72
C ASP A 51 6.96 11.38 -1.90
N SER A 52 7.59 10.32 -2.36
CA SER A 52 8.43 10.33 -3.56
C SER A 52 8.20 9.07 -4.37
N VAL A 53 8.45 9.17 -5.67
CA VAL A 53 8.34 8.02 -6.57
C VAL A 53 9.30 6.91 -6.14
N ASP A 54 10.53 7.28 -5.80
CA ASP A 54 11.55 6.29 -5.39
C ASP A 54 11.14 5.55 -4.14
N ALA A 55 10.64 6.25 -3.13
CA ALA A 55 10.23 5.61 -1.88
C ALA A 55 9.09 4.62 -2.11
N LEU A 56 8.09 5.01 -2.90
CA LEU A 56 6.95 4.13 -3.17
C LEU A 56 7.29 2.99 -4.12
N ALA A 57 8.19 3.22 -5.09
CA ALA A 57 8.66 2.15 -5.95
C ALA A 57 9.43 1.10 -5.13
N ASN A 58 10.32 1.56 -4.24
CA ASN A 58 11.06 0.67 -3.36
C ASN A 58 10.13 -0.13 -2.45
N LEU A 59 9.10 0.52 -1.91
CA LEU A 59 8.11 -0.17 -1.08
C LEU A 59 7.38 -1.25 -1.89
N SER A 60 6.91 -0.93 -3.08
CA SER A 60 6.19 -1.88 -3.93
C SER A 60 7.04 -3.08 -4.31
N GLU A 61 8.30 -2.83 -4.68
CA GLU A 61 9.22 -3.90 -5.04
C GLU A 61 9.54 -4.79 -3.84
N ARG A 62 9.75 -4.18 -2.68
CA ARG A 62 10.04 -4.94 -1.46
C ARG A 62 8.83 -5.76 -1.01
N LEU A 63 7.63 -5.19 -1.11
CA LEU A 63 6.40 -5.93 -0.81
C LEU A 63 6.28 -7.16 -1.69
N PHE A 64 6.52 -6.99 -2.98
CA PHE A 64 6.44 -8.11 -3.92
C PHE A 64 7.42 -9.23 -3.56
N GLU A 65 8.64 -8.87 -3.15
CA GLU A 65 9.62 -9.86 -2.67
C GLU A 65 9.12 -10.63 -1.46
N CYS A 66 8.26 -10.01 -0.66
CA CYS A 66 7.67 -10.64 0.52
C CYS A 66 6.38 -11.42 0.20
N GLY A 67 5.96 -11.44 -1.06
CA GLY A 67 4.72 -12.10 -1.46
C GLY A 67 3.48 -11.25 -1.26
N VAL A 68 3.64 -9.93 -1.13
CA VAL A 68 2.55 -8.99 -0.86
C VAL A 68 2.36 -8.09 -2.07
N LEU A 69 1.12 -7.83 -2.46
CA LEU A 69 0.82 -6.87 -3.52
C LEU A 69 0.43 -5.53 -2.92
N PRO A 70 0.97 -4.42 -3.42
CA PRO A 70 0.45 -3.10 -3.04
C PRO A 70 -0.97 -2.98 -3.57
N TYR A 71 -1.87 -2.49 -2.74
CA TYR A 71 -3.27 -2.42 -3.10
C TYR A 71 -3.81 -1.00 -3.01
N TYR A 72 -3.83 -0.42 -1.81
CA TYR A 72 -4.28 0.95 -1.64
C TYR A 72 -3.17 1.85 -1.12
N LEU A 73 -3.14 3.08 -1.64
CA LEU A 73 -2.37 4.19 -1.09
C LEU A 73 -3.37 5.25 -0.68
N HIS A 74 -3.50 5.47 0.62
CA HIS A 74 -4.47 6.39 1.18
C HIS A 74 -3.90 7.78 1.28
N LEU A 75 -4.65 8.79 0.84
CA LEU A 75 -4.36 10.17 1.19
C LEU A 75 -4.79 10.39 2.62
N LEU A 76 -3.88 10.96 3.41
CA LEU A 76 -4.18 11.33 4.79
C LEU A 76 -5.14 12.51 4.79
N ASP A 77 -6.25 12.38 5.52
CA ASP A 77 -7.19 13.47 5.66
C ASP A 77 -6.59 14.53 6.60
N ALA A 78 -6.63 15.79 6.17
CA ALA A 78 -6.06 16.91 6.93
C ALA A 78 -6.94 17.31 8.11
N VAL A 79 -7.42 16.32 8.89
CA VAL A 79 -8.25 16.57 10.04
C VAL A 79 -7.44 16.33 11.29
N ALA A 80 -7.62 17.23 12.27
CA ALA A 80 -7.17 17.08 13.64
C ALA A 80 -5.78 16.46 13.84
N GLY A 81 -4.74 17.30 13.85
CA GLY A 81 -3.42 16.90 14.29
C GLY A 81 -2.55 16.19 13.27
N ALA A 82 -3.09 15.87 12.10
CA ALA A 82 -2.33 15.17 11.07
C ALA A 82 -1.85 16.08 9.93
N ALA A 83 -2.14 17.38 10.00
CA ALA A 83 -1.96 18.31 8.88
C ALA A 83 -0.51 18.43 8.39
N HIS A 84 0.48 18.27 9.26
CA HIS A 84 1.89 18.39 8.84
C HIS A 84 2.42 17.16 8.10
N PHE A 85 1.68 16.07 8.08
CA PHE A 85 2.00 14.90 7.24
C PHE A 85 1.15 14.84 5.98
N ASP A 86 0.29 15.83 5.79
CA ASP A 86 -0.66 15.89 4.70
C ASP A 86 0.05 16.06 3.37
N VAL A 87 -0.43 15.39 2.34
CA VAL A 87 0.08 15.51 0.96
C VAL A 87 -1.09 15.91 0.07
N ASP A 88 -0.88 16.93 -0.75
CA ASP A 88 -1.87 17.37 -1.71
C ASP A 88 -2.25 16.24 -2.67
N ALA A 89 -3.54 16.12 -2.97
CA ALA A 89 -4.04 15.11 -3.88
C ALA A 89 -3.38 15.19 -5.26
N ASP A 90 -3.08 16.39 -5.76
CA ASP A 90 -2.43 16.54 -7.05
C ASP A 90 -0.99 15.99 -7.03
N VAL A 91 -0.29 16.16 -5.92
CA VAL A 91 1.04 15.55 -5.74
C VAL A 91 0.92 14.04 -5.73
N GLY A 92 -0.08 13.51 -5.03
CA GLY A 92 -0.34 12.08 -5.00
C GLY A 92 -0.64 11.51 -6.39
N ARG A 93 -1.47 12.21 -7.16
CA ARG A 93 -1.77 11.78 -8.54
C ARG A 93 -0.53 11.75 -9.42
N GLU A 94 0.33 12.76 -9.29
CA GLU A 94 1.56 12.83 -10.06
C GLU A 94 2.51 11.69 -9.69
N ILE A 95 2.66 11.41 -8.42
CA ILE A 95 3.50 10.30 -7.96
C ILE A 95 2.99 8.96 -8.54
N VAL A 96 1.70 8.71 -8.46
CA VAL A 96 1.11 7.47 -8.98
C VAL A 96 1.25 7.39 -10.49
N ALA A 97 1.11 8.51 -11.21
CA ALA A 97 1.33 8.55 -12.65
C ALA A 97 2.77 8.14 -13.01
N GLN A 98 3.74 8.64 -12.26
CA GLN A 98 5.14 8.26 -12.47
C GLN A 98 5.41 6.81 -12.09
N LEU A 99 4.73 6.29 -11.08
CA LEU A 99 4.83 4.87 -10.75
C LEU A 99 4.31 3.99 -11.89
N ARG A 100 3.20 4.39 -12.52
CA ARG A 100 2.65 3.65 -13.67
C ARG A 100 3.62 3.59 -14.84
N ALA A 101 4.43 4.62 -15.02
CA ALA A 101 5.43 4.64 -16.08
C ALA A 101 6.66 3.79 -15.74
N ARG A 102 6.86 3.47 -14.47
CA ARG A 102 8.08 2.83 -13.97
C ARG A 102 7.88 1.37 -13.57
N LEU A 103 6.69 1.00 -13.09
CA LEU A 103 6.41 -0.32 -12.53
C LEU A 103 5.32 -1.04 -13.31
N PRO A 104 5.31 -2.38 -13.28
CA PRO A 104 4.15 -3.13 -13.79
C PRO A 104 2.87 -2.72 -13.04
N GLY A 105 1.75 -2.79 -13.73
CA GLY A 105 0.48 -2.33 -13.15
C GLY A 105 0.12 -2.97 -11.83
N TYR A 106 0.45 -4.25 -11.63
CA TYR A 106 0.14 -4.93 -10.38
C TYR A 106 0.98 -4.46 -9.19
N LEU A 107 2.02 -3.65 -9.42
CA LEU A 107 2.84 -3.05 -8.37
C LEU A 107 2.50 -1.59 -8.12
N VAL A 108 1.50 -1.04 -8.80
CA VAL A 108 1.06 0.35 -8.62
C VAL A 108 -0.20 0.36 -7.76
N PRO A 109 -0.14 0.93 -6.54
CA PRO A 109 -1.33 0.96 -5.68
C PRO A 109 -2.36 1.95 -6.21
N ARG A 110 -3.61 1.76 -5.79
CA ARG A 110 -4.69 2.69 -6.10
C ARG A 110 -4.69 3.82 -5.09
N LEU A 111 -4.65 5.04 -5.58
CA LEU A 111 -4.73 6.22 -4.72
C LEU A 111 -6.18 6.47 -4.33
N VAL A 112 -6.46 6.48 -3.04
CA VAL A 112 -7.82 6.61 -2.53
C VAL A 112 -7.86 7.58 -1.36
N ARG A 113 -9.05 8.10 -1.08
CA ARG A 113 -9.33 8.93 0.10
C ARG A 113 -10.55 8.36 0.80
N GLU A 114 -10.46 8.20 2.12
CA GLU A 114 -11.62 7.87 2.93
C GLU A 114 -12.23 9.16 3.44
N THR A 115 -13.52 9.34 3.20
CA THR A 115 -14.25 10.48 3.71
C THR A 115 -14.93 10.07 5.01
N PRO A 116 -14.80 10.86 6.09
CA PRO A 116 -15.45 10.53 7.34
C PRO A 116 -16.97 10.33 7.14
N GLY A 117 -17.50 9.22 7.65
CA GLY A 117 -18.89 8.87 7.52
C GLY A 117 -19.26 8.07 6.28
N ASP A 118 -18.36 7.98 5.31
CA ASP A 118 -18.58 7.13 4.13
C ASP A 118 -18.17 5.70 4.41
N LEU A 119 -18.87 4.75 3.83
CA LEU A 119 -18.58 3.34 3.97
C LEU A 119 -17.59 2.85 2.91
N SER A 120 -17.34 3.63 1.88
CA SER A 120 -16.47 3.25 0.78
C SER A 120 -15.37 4.29 0.56
N LYS A 121 -14.27 3.83 -0.04
CA LYS A 121 -13.14 4.68 -0.39
C LYS A 121 -13.42 5.35 -1.73
N THR A 122 -13.00 6.61 -1.86
CA THR A 122 -13.08 7.34 -3.12
C THR A 122 -11.77 7.19 -3.89
N LEU A 123 -11.86 6.67 -5.10
CA LEU A 123 -10.68 6.55 -5.97
C LEU A 123 -10.30 7.93 -6.51
N ILE A 124 -9.01 8.29 -6.40
CA ILE A 124 -8.53 9.62 -6.77
C ILE A 124 -7.78 9.62 -8.09
N GLY A 125 -7.04 8.56 -8.37
CA GLY A 125 -6.21 8.61 -9.56
C GLY A 125 -6.32 7.48 -10.53
#